data_4371aa35ef23ac36d319ef1e858ba032
#
_entry.id   4371aa35ef23ac36d319ef1e858ba032
#
_cell.length_a   1.000
_cell.length_b   1.000
_cell.length_c   1.000
_cell.angle_alpha   90.00
_cell.angle_beta   90.00
_cell.angle_gamma   90.00
#
_symmetry.space_group_name_H-M   'P 1'
#
loop_
_entity.id
_entity.type
_entity.pdbx_description
1 polymer ?
#
loop_
_entity_poly.entity_id
_entity_poly.type
_entity_poly.pdbx_seq_one_letter_code
_entity_poly.pdbx_strand_id
1 'polypeptide(L)'
;AFDGTGLIYGMGHAVYTLSDPRAEVCRRYARTLAAKKDLGEEFALIERIERLAPQVMRDHGMTKPICANIDLYTGFIYKMLGVPETLFTPLFAVARMAGWSAHRMEELFCAHRIIRPAYRPVIEPLEYKPLADR
;
A
#
# COMPACT_ATOMS: atom_id res chain seq x y z
N ALA A 1 -3.56 -13.89 17.53
CA ALA A 1 -3.89 -12.88 16.54
C ALA A 1 -5.40 -12.81 16.27
N PHE A 2 -6.15 -13.88 16.47
CA PHE A 2 -7.62 -13.91 16.26
C PHE A 2 -8.43 -13.64 17.53
N ASP A 3 -7.78 -13.30 18.61
CA ASP A 3 -8.38 -12.77 19.86
C ASP A 3 -8.69 -11.26 19.78
N GLY A 4 -8.45 -10.64 18.62
CA GLY A 4 -8.64 -9.21 18.40
C GLY A 4 -7.49 -8.32 18.86
N THR A 5 -6.41 -8.89 19.39
CA THR A 5 -5.26 -8.13 19.91
C THR A 5 -4.13 -7.94 18.89
N GLY A 6 -4.13 -8.70 17.79
CA GLY A 6 -3.10 -8.67 16.76
C GLY A 6 -3.62 -8.27 15.38
N LEU A 7 -2.79 -7.58 14.61
CA LEU A 7 -3.02 -7.22 13.23
C LEU A 7 -2.08 -8.00 12.31
N ILE A 8 -2.54 -8.35 11.13
CA ILE A 8 -1.67 -8.83 10.05
C ILE A 8 -1.20 -7.59 9.29
N TYR A 9 -0.01 -7.08 9.65
CA TYR A 9 0.57 -5.92 8.98
C TYR A 9 0.78 -6.19 7.50
N GLY A 10 0.61 -5.16 6.68
CA GLY A 10 0.69 -5.28 5.23
C GLY A 10 -0.58 -5.80 4.56
N MET A 11 -1.64 -6.12 5.32
CA MET A 11 -2.92 -6.57 4.79
C MET A 11 -4.03 -5.58 5.11
N GLY A 12 -4.87 -5.30 4.09
CA GLY A 12 -6.00 -4.37 4.19
C GLY A 12 -5.65 -2.92 3.93
N HIS A 13 -6.61 -2.18 3.41
CA HIS A 13 -6.50 -0.75 3.12
C HIS A 13 -7.88 -0.09 3.25
N ALA A 14 -7.91 1.21 3.53
CA ALA A 14 -9.15 1.97 3.65
C ALA A 14 -9.90 2.09 2.31
N VAL A 15 -9.17 2.18 1.21
CA VAL A 15 -9.71 2.38 -0.15
C VAL A 15 -9.61 1.09 -0.98
N TYR A 16 -8.41 0.49 -1.05
CA TYR A 16 -8.20 -0.70 -1.87
C TYR A 16 -8.69 -1.96 -1.15
N THR A 17 -9.63 -2.68 -1.75
CA THR A 17 -10.19 -3.90 -1.19
C THR A 17 -9.89 -5.14 -2.03
N LEU A 18 -9.76 -5.00 -3.34
CA LEU A 18 -9.49 -6.10 -4.26
C LEU A 18 -8.00 -6.19 -4.61
N SER A 19 -7.37 -5.06 -4.88
CA SER A 19 -5.94 -4.98 -5.20
C SER A 19 -5.43 -3.57 -4.92
N ASP A 20 -4.20 -3.46 -4.41
CA ASP A 20 -3.46 -2.21 -4.31
C ASP A 20 -2.42 -2.17 -5.45
N PRO A 21 -2.58 -1.31 -6.47
CA PRO A 21 -1.68 -1.26 -7.61
C PRO A 21 -0.24 -0.92 -7.22
N ARG A 22 -0.04 -0.24 -6.09
CA ARG A 22 1.29 0.08 -5.56
C ARG A 22 1.98 -1.18 -5.02
N ALA A 23 1.24 -2.05 -4.33
CA ALA A 23 1.74 -3.33 -3.84
C ALA A 23 2.16 -4.23 -5.01
N GLU A 24 1.40 -4.25 -6.11
CA GLU A 24 1.74 -5.00 -7.32
C GLU A 24 3.07 -4.56 -7.94
N VAL A 25 3.30 -3.24 -8.00
CA VAL A 25 4.58 -2.69 -8.48
C VAL A 25 5.72 -3.10 -7.54
N CYS A 26 5.55 -2.91 -6.23
CA CYS A 26 6.56 -3.26 -5.23
C CYS A 26 6.86 -4.77 -5.23
N ARG A 27 5.87 -5.62 -5.41
CA ARG A 27 6.04 -7.08 -5.51
C ARG A 27 6.99 -7.47 -6.65
N ARG A 28 6.84 -6.85 -7.83
CA ARG A 28 7.73 -7.12 -8.96
C ARG A 28 9.18 -6.74 -8.67
N TYR A 29 9.40 -5.57 -8.08
CA TYR A 29 10.74 -5.13 -7.69
C TYR A 29 11.32 -5.99 -6.56
N ALA A 30 10.51 -6.34 -5.55
CA ALA A 30 10.92 -7.21 -4.45
C ALA A 30 11.37 -8.58 -4.95
N ARG A 31 10.64 -9.18 -5.89
CA ARG A 31 11.01 -10.46 -6.51
C ARG A 31 12.38 -10.39 -7.20
N THR A 32 12.57 -9.36 -8.02
CA THR A 32 13.83 -9.17 -8.74
C THR A 32 15.00 -8.94 -7.79
N LEU A 33 14.79 -8.15 -6.74
CA LEU A 33 15.82 -7.85 -5.75
C LEU A 33 16.14 -9.06 -4.88
N ALA A 34 15.13 -9.82 -4.46
CA ALA A 34 15.29 -11.05 -3.69
C ALA A 34 16.13 -12.08 -4.43
N ALA A 35 15.90 -12.26 -5.72
CA ALA A 35 16.71 -13.15 -6.56
C ALA A 35 18.19 -12.71 -6.63
N LYS A 36 18.45 -11.40 -6.66
CA LYS A 36 19.82 -10.85 -6.68
C LYS A 36 20.53 -10.93 -5.32
N LYS A 37 19.77 -11.02 -4.24
CA LYS A 37 20.29 -11.01 -2.86
C LYS A 37 20.26 -12.39 -2.19
N ASP A 38 19.87 -13.42 -2.92
CA ASP A 38 19.72 -14.79 -2.42
C ASP A 38 18.69 -14.90 -1.26
N LEU A 39 17.63 -14.09 -1.32
CA LEU A 39 16.54 -14.04 -0.34
C LEU A 39 15.21 -14.56 -0.92
N GLY A 40 15.30 -15.50 -1.87
CA GLY A 40 14.14 -16.07 -2.53
C GLY A 40 13.17 -16.79 -1.59
N GLU A 41 13.66 -17.47 -0.57
CA GLU A 41 12.83 -18.18 0.42
C GLU A 41 12.03 -17.19 1.29
N GLU A 42 12.65 -16.09 1.73
CA GLU A 42 11.94 -15.05 2.48
C GLU A 42 10.86 -14.39 1.62
N PHE A 43 11.17 -14.12 0.36
CA PHE A 43 10.18 -13.58 -0.58
C PHE A 43 9.01 -14.55 -0.79
N ALA A 44 9.28 -15.84 -0.96
CA ALA A 44 8.25 -16.88 -1.08
C ALA A 44 7.35 -16.96 0.18
N LEU A 45 7.90 -16.71 1.37
CA LEU A 45 7.12 -16.61 2.59
C LEU A 45 6.15 -15.43 2.55
N ILE A 46 6.59 -14.26 2.10
CA ILE A 46 5.74 -13.06 1.97
C ILE A 46 4.60 -13.30 0.97
N GLU A 47 4.90 -13.89 -0.20
CA GLU A 47 3.87 -14.25 -1.19
C GLU A 47 2.86 -15.28 -0.63
N ARG A 48 3.33 -16.20 0.23
CA ARG A 48 2.46 -17.14 0.92
C ARG A 48 1.52 -16.44 1.91
N ILE A 49 2.04 -15.46 2.67
CA ILE A 49 1.23 -14.65 3.59
C ILE A 49 0.17 -13.88 2.80
N GLU A 50 0.55 -13.20 1.72
CA GLU A 50 -0.39 -12.48 0.85
C GLU A 50 -1.54 -13.37 0.38
N ARG A 51 -1.22 -14.58 -0.04
CA ARG A 51 -2.20 -15.54 -0.58
C ARG A 51 -3.13 -16.10 0.49
N LEU A 52 -2.59 -16.44 1.67
CA LEU A 52 -3.33 -17.16 2.71
C LEU A 52 -4.09 -16.24 3.67
N ALA A 53 -3.56 -15.05 3.95
CA ALA A 53 -4.16 -14.16 4.94
C ALA A 53 -5.64 -13.82 4.64
N PRO A 54 -6.05 -13.50 3.40
CA PRO A 54 -7.46 -13.22 3.11
C PRO A 54 -8.39 -14.40 3.40
N GLN A 55 -7.95 -15.62 3.16
CA GLN A 55 -8.73 -16.83 3.44
C GLN A 55 -8.85 -17.05 4.94
N VAL A 56 -7.73 -17.04 5.65
CA VAL A 56 -7.71 -17.21 7.11
C VAL A 56 -8.60 -16.18 7.80
N MET A 57 -8.56 -14.93 7.36
CA MET A 57 -9.41 -13.88 7.94
C MET A 57 -10.91 -14.09 7.65
N ARG A 58 -11.26 -14.58 6.46
CA ARG A 58 -12.65 -14.97 6.16
C ARG A 58 -13.13 -16.12 7.04
N ASP A 59 -12.31 -17.15 7.21
CA ASP A 59 -12.62 -18.32 8.04
C ASP A 59 -12.85 -17.92 9.52
N HIS A 60 -12.28 -16.77 9.95
CA HIS A 60 -12.48 -16.18 11.27
C HIS A 60 -13.53 -15.06 11.32
N GLY A 61 -14.44 -15.02 10.33
CA GLY A 61 -15.62 -14.15 10.36
C GLY A 61 -15.44 -12.78 9.73
N MET A 62 -14.32 -12.47 9.06
CA MET A 62 -14.19 -11.22 8.34
C MET A 62 -14.99 -11.29 7.03
N THR A 63 -16.00 -10.45 6.90
CA THR A 63 -16.85 -10.39 5.70
C THR A 63 -16.32 -9.43 4.63
N LYS A 64 -15.52 -8.42 5.03
CA LYS A 64 -14.95 -7.44 4.10
C LYS A 64 -13.76 -8.06 3.36
N PRO A 65 -13.71 -7.97 2.02
CA PRO A 65 -12.52 -8.39 1.27
C PRO A 65 -11.32 -7.53 1.66
N ILE A 66 -10.16 -8.17 1.73
CA ILE A 66 -8.88 -7.52 1.99
C ILE A 66 -7.87 -7.96 0.94
N CYS A 67 -6.94 -7.08 0.61
CA CYS A 67 -5.78 -7.36 -0.21
C CYS A 67 -4.50 -6.90 0.48
N ALA A 68 -3.35 -7.30 -0.04
CA ALA A 68 -2.07 -6.74 0.37
C ALA A 68 -2.05 -5.23 0.10
N ASN A 69 -1.50 -4.49 1.03
CA ASN A 69 -1.19 -3.07 0.83
C ASN A 69 0.31 -2.89 0.53
N ILE A 70 0.72 -1.67 0.27
CA ILE A 70 2.10 -1.36 -0.12
C ILE A 70 3.12 -1.80 0.94
N ASP A 71 2.76 -1.75 2.23
CA ASP A 71 3.69 -1.98 3.33
C ASP A 71 4.17 -3.43 3.40
N LEU A 72 3.38 -4.38 2.89
CA LEU A 72 3.78 -5.79 2.82
C LEU A 72 5.11 -5.99 2.07
N TYR A 73 5.32 -5.22 1.01
CA TYR A 73 6.49 -5.35 0.16
C TYR A 73 7.56 -4.30 0.40
N THR A 74 7.18 -3.06 0.77
CA THR A 74 8.17 -1.99 0.98
C THR A 74 9.07 -2.28 2.15
N GLY A 75 8.57 -2.84 3.26
CA GLY A 75 9.39 -3.24 4.39
C GLY A 75 10.46 -4.25 4.00
N PHE A 76 10.10 -5.24 3.19
CA PHE A 76 11.05 -6.23 2.69
C PHE A 76 12.07 -5.62 1.72
N ILE A 77 11.64 -4.72 0.83
CA ILE A 77 12.54 -3.99 -0.06
C ILE A 77 13.55 -3.17 0.75
N TYR A 78 13.10 -2.44 1.76
CA TYR A 78 13.98 -1.63 2.62
C TYR A 78 14.99 -2.50 3.38
N LYS A 79 14.56 -3.65 3.91
CA LYS A 79 15.46 -4.64 4.51
C LYS A 79 16.56 -5.05 3.52
N MET A 80 16.19 -5.42 2.30
CA MET A 80 17.13 -5.82 1.27
C MET A 80 18.10 -4.71 0.85
N LEU A 81 17.69 -3.46 0.95
CA LEU A 81 18.52 -2.28 0.66
C LEU A 81 19.38 -1.86 1.87
N GLY A 82 19.26 -2.54 3.01
CA GLY A 82 20.01 -2.21 4.22
C GLY A 82 19.52 -0.94 4.93
N VAL A 83 18.30 -0.52 4.66
CA VAL A 83 17.69 0.63 5.36
C VAL A 83 17.36 0.21 6.79
N PRO A 84 17.77 0.97 7.81
CA PRO A 84 17.37 0.70 9.20
C PRO A 84 15.85 0.78 9.38
N GLU A 85 15.27 -0.12 10.17
CA GLU A 85 13.82 -0.20 10.41
C GLU A 85 13.24 1.12 10.97
N THR A 86 14.03 1.84 11.76
CA THR A 86 13.66 3.16 12.30
C THR A 86 13.39 4.20 11.23
N LEU A 87 13.86 4.00 9.99
CA LEU A 87 13.67 4.91 8.87
C LEU A 87 12.49 4.53 7.96
N PHE A 88 11.83 3.39 8.15
CA PHE A 88 10.74 2.94 7.25
C PHE A 88 9.58 3.94 7.24
N THR A 89 9.09 4.32 8.42
CA THR A 89 8.03 5.34 8.54
C THR A 89 8.48 6.73 8.11
N PRO A 90 9.66 7.24 8.49
CA PRO A 90 10.20 8.49 7.98
C PRO A 90 10.30 8.54 6.44
N LEU A 91 10.74 7.48 5.79
CA LEU A 91 10.81 7.41 4.32
C LEU A 91 9.43 7.53 3.67
N PHE A 92 8.43 6.86 4.24
CA PHE A 92 7.04 7.01 3.81
C PHE A 92 6.56 8.46 3.96
N ALA A 93 6.86 9.11 5.08
CA ALA A 93 6.50 10.50 5.32
C ALA A 93 7.18 11.46 4.32
N VAL A 94 8.47 11.26 4.03
CA VAL A 94 9.20 12.05 3.01
C VAL A 94 8.53 11.90 1.64
N ALA A 95 8.21 10.68 1.23
CA ALA A 95 7.53 10.44 -0.04
C ALA A 95 6.13 11.11 -0.09
N ARG A 96 5.46 11.24 1.05
CA ARG A 96 4.14 11.88 1.17
C ARG A 96 4.22 13.41 1.20
N MET A 97 5.37 14.02 1.44
CA MET A 97 5.52 15.48 1.49
C MET A 97 5.03 16.18 0.24
N ALA A 98 5.24 15.60 -0.93
CA ALA A 98 4.73 16.16 -2.19
C ALA A 98 3.20 16.26 -2.18
N GLY A 99 2.51 15.20 -1.75
CA GLY A 99 1.05 15.19 -1.65
C GLY A 99 0.53 16.14 -0.56
N TRP A 100 1.17 16.19 0.58
CA TRP A 100 0.81 17.12 1.65
C TRP A 100 0.99 18.58 1.21
N SER A 101 2.09 18.89 0.51
CA SER A 101 2.34 20.23 -0.02
C SER A 101 1.27 20.63 -1.03
N ALA A 102 0.90 19.73 -1.94
CA ALA A 102 -0.16 19.96 -2.91
C ALA A 102 -1.51 20.23 -2.22
N HIS A 103 -1.90 19.41 -1.26
CA HIS A 103 -3.13 19.61 -0.49
C HIS A 103 -3.10 20.90 0.34
N ARG A 104 -1.94 21.25 0.91
CA ARG A 104 -1.81 22.50 1.66
C ARG A 104 -1.95 23.73 0.75
N MET A 105 -1.38 23.69 -0.44
CA MET A 105 -1.54 24.75 -1.42
C MET A 105 -3.00 24.88 -1.84
N GLU A 106 -3.66 23.77 -2.17
CA GLU A 106 -5.06 23.75 -2.53
C GLU A 106 -5.95 24.32 -1.41
N GLU A 107 -5.70 23.93 -0.16
CA GLU A 107 -6.43 24.43 1.00
C GLU A 107 -6.29 25.94 1.18
N LEU A 108 -5.10 26.50 0.95
CA LEU A 108 -4.86 27.94 1.04
C LEU A 108 -5.62 28.75 -0.03
N PHE A 109 -5.83 28.17 -1.22
CA PHE A 109 -6.51 28.84 -2.32
C PHE A 109 -8.02 28.58 -2.35
N CYS A 110 -8.47 27.40 -1.95
CA CYS A 110 -9.84 26.94 -2.19
C CYS A 110 -10.68 26.82 -0.92
N ALA A 111 -10.07 26.67 0.26
CA ALA A 111 -10.82 26.39 1.47
C ALA A 111 -10.12 26.94 2.72
N HIS A 112 -10.92 27.47 3.62
CA HIS A 112 -10.44 27.94 4.94
C HIS A 112 -10.96 27.05 6.09
N ARG A 113 -11.33 25.81 5.79
CA ARG A 113 -11.88 24.86 6.76
C ARG A 113 -11.45 23.43 6.42
N ILE A 114 -11.56 22.52 7.39
CA ILE A 114 -11.28 21.11 7.17
C ILE A 114 -12.19 20.55 6.08
N ILE A 115 -11.57 20.05 5.01
CA ILE A 115 -12.25 19.39 3.91
C ILE A 115 -12.40 17.90 4.28
N ARG A 116 -13.64 17.40 4.21
CA ARG A 116 -13.95 15.97 4.33
C ARG A 116 -14.51 15.51 2.99
N PRO A 117 -13.65 15.08 2.04
CA PRO A 117 -14.10 14.73 0.70
C PRO A 117 -15.05 13.54 0.74
N ALA A 118 -16.10 13.60 -0.08
CA ALA A 118 -16.84 12.40 -0.46
C ALA A 118 -16.05 11.70 -1.58
N TYR A 119 -15.88 10.38 -1.46
CA TYR A 119 -15.13 9.58 -2.45
C TYR A 119 -15.96 9.26 -3.71
N ARG A 120 -16.98 10.04 -3.99
CA ARG A 120 -17.83 9.87 -5.17
C ARG A 120 -17.47 10.96 -6.18
N PRO A 121 -16.95 10.62 -7.36
CA PRO A 121 -16.69 11.59 -8.41
C PRO A 121 -18.03 12.18 -8.90
N VAL A 122 -18.02 13.46 -9.22
CA VAL A 122 -19.18 14.15 -9.82
C VAL A 122 -19.12 14.17 -11.36
N ILE A 123 -18.04 13.65 -11.92
CA ILE A 123 -17.84 13.50 -13.36
C ILE A 123 -17.98 12.02 -13.73
N GLU A 124 -18.39 11.77 -14.96
CA GLU A 124 -18.36 10.40 -15.51
C GLU A 124 -16.94 9.86 -15.56
N PRO A 125 -16.74 8.53 -15.34
CA PRO A 125 -15.43 7.91 -15.46
C PRO A 125 -14.82 8.17 -16.83
N LEU A 126 -13.64 8.77 -16.84
CA LEU A 126 -12.89 9.01 -18.07
C LEU A 126 -11.95 7.83 -18.32
N GLU A 127 -11.79 7.48 -19.60
CA GLU A 127 -10.80 6.50 -19.99
C GLU A 127 -9.38 7.04 -19.71
N TYR A 128 -8.53 6.17 -19.15
CA TYR A 128 -7.14 6.54 -18.89
C TYR A 128 -6.39 6.72 -20.22
N LYS A 129 -5.82 7.89 -20.43
CA LYS A 129 -4.90 8.17 -21.55
C LYS A 129 -3.46 8.20 -21.02
N PRO A 130 -2.55 7.40 -21.60
CA PRO A 130 -1.12 7.51 -21.31
C PRO A 130 -0.60 8.93 -21.50
N LEU A 131 0.45 9.30 -20.77
CA LEU A 131 1.00 10.67 -20.84
C LEU A 131 1.45 11.05 -22.25
N ALA A 132 1.92 10.09 -23.03
CA ALA A 132 2.35 10.29 -24.42
C ALA A 132 1.17 10.60 -25.39
N ASP A 133 -0.05 10.29 -24.98
CA ASP A 133 -1.27 10.42 -25.81
C ASP A 133 -2.17 11.58 -25.34
N ARG A 134 -1.67 12.43 -24.45
CA ARG A 134 -2.40 13.60 -23.91
C ARG A 134 -2.07 14.89 -24.64
#